data_7dd2a75c36ff740e62193eca2b532dd6
#
_entry.id   7dd2a75c36ff740e62193eca2b532dd6
#
_cell.length_a   1.000
_cell.length_b   1.000
_cell.length_c   1.000
_cell.angle_alpha   90.00
_cell.angle_beta   90.00
_cell.angle_gamma   90.00
#
_symmetry.space_group_name_H-M   'P 1'
#
loop_
_entity.id
_entity.type
_entity.pdbx_description
1 polymer ?
#
loop_
_entity_poly.entity_id
_entity_poly.type
_entity_poly.pdbx_seq_one_letter_code
_entity_poly.pdbx_strand_id
1 'polypeptide(L)'
;MPTTRYLNKRGDRIPSVTQILDHVWAKPGLVAWANREGLNGRSHTVARDAAARAGTLAHEIILSKIGGPEPEVDKYARGTVSEARVSAHHARDWMERHKWEPIMVEESLVHEKLGYGGTPDWYGRLDGVLTVLDIKTGRKWPEHAIQLAGYAELLTAQKPAHAVDAVVALYCPRKLSGKAQDIRWEGEKIDLIAKAWKNCLTMYELRMIIG
;
A
#
# COMPACT_ATOMS: atom_id res chain seq x y z
N MET A 1 -5.78 1.95 -9.58
CA MET A 1 -6.80 1.77 -8.53
C MET A 1 -7.89 2.79 -8.72
N PRO A 2 -9.17 2.44 -8.60
CA PRO A 2 -10.18 3.47 -8.44
C PRO A 2 -9.79 4.29 -7.22
N THR A 3 -9.81 5.62 -7.36
CA THR A 3 -9.47 6.51 -6.25
C THR A 3 -10.57 6.38 -5.20
N THR A 4 -10.35 5.56 -4.18
CA THR A 4 -11.29 5.45 -3.06
C THR A 4 -11.47 6.84 -2.46
N ARG A 5 -12.72 7.29 -2.40
CA ARG A 5 -13.05 8.60 -1.82
C ARG A 5 -13.35 8.39 -0.35
N TYR A 6 -12.50 8.93 0.51
CA TYR A 6 -12.75 8.94 1.94
C TYR A 6 -13.58 10.17 2.30
N LEU A 7 -14.59 9.97 3.12
CA LEU A 7 -15.47 11.01 3.65
C LEU A 7 -15.41 10.98 5.17
N ASN A 8 -15.34 12.15 5.81
CA ASN A 8 -15.50 12.26 7.25
C ASN A 8 -16.99 12.13 7.64
N LYS A 9 -17.31 12.12 8.94
CA LYS A 9 -18.69 12.04 9.43
C LYS A 9 -19.61 13.17 8.99
N ARG A 10 -19.05 14.31 8.55
CA ARG A 10 -19.81 15.43 8.00
C ARG A 10 -20.09 15.30 6.50
N GLY A 11 -19.52 14.27 5.85
CA GLY A 11 -19.62 14.06 4.42
C GLY A 11 -18.57 14.85 3.61
N ASP A 12 -17.61 15.51 4.24
CA ASP A 12 -16.54 16.22 3.55
C ASP A 12 -15.51 15.23 3.02
N ARG A 13 -15.00 15.50 1.82
CA ARG A 13 -13.93 14.71 1.22
C ARG A 13 -12.60 14.98 1.94
N ILE A 14 -11.94 13.91 2.35
CA ILE A 14 -10.64 13.94 3.01
C ILE A 14 -9.57 13.21 2.18
N PRO A 15 -8.29 13.59 2.30
CA PRO A 15 -7.20 12.94 1.59
C PRO A 15 -6.95 11.51 2.09
N SER A 16 -6.38 10.67 1.23
CA SER A 16 -5.83 9.37 1.65
C SER A 16 -4.40 9.52 2.16
N VAL A 17 -3.93 8.50 2.92
CA VAL A 17 -2.51 8.35 3.29
C VAL A 17 -1.61 8.48 2.06
N THR A 18 -1.94 7.82 0.95
CA THR A 18 -1.17 7.87 -0.30
C THR A 18 -1.17 9.27 -0.92
N GLN A 19 -2.32 9.96 -0.94
CA GLN A 19 -2.40 11.33 -1.46
C GLN A 19 -1.54 12.30 -0.64
N ILE A 20 -1.54 12.19 0.70
CA ILE A 20 -0.68 13.00 1.56
C ILE A 20 0.78 12.79 1.20
N LEU A 21 1.23 11.53 1.10
CA LEU A 21 2.61 11.21 0.72
C LEU A 21 2.97 11.71 -0.68
N ASP A 22 2.06 11.60 -1.64
CA ASP A 22 2.29 12.09 -3.01
C ASP A 22 2.51 13.61 -3.08
N HIS A 23 1.94 14.36 -2.13
CA HIS A 23 2.11 15.82 -2.06
C HIS A 23 3.39 16.26 -1.35
N VAL A 24 3.90 15.48 -0.41
CA VAL A 24 5.00 15.94 0.46
C VAL A 24 6.30 15.15 0.28
N TRP A 25 6.23 13.94 -0.25
CA TRP A 25 7.41 13.08 -0.41
C TRP A 25 7.97 13.16 -1.83
N ALA A 26 9.21 13.64 -1.94
CA ALA A 26 9.89 13.72 -3.23
C ALA A 26 10.20 12.31 -3.77
N LYS A 27 9.94 12.09 -5.06
CA LYS A 27 10.18 10.81 -5.77
C LYS A 27 11.22 10.95 -6.89
N PRO A 28 12.49 11.30 -6.60
CA PRO A 28 13.50 11.56 -7.63
C PRO A 28 13.75 10.34 -8.54
N GLY A 29 13.63 9.13 -8.00
CA GLY A 29 13.75 7.90 -8.78
C GLY A 29 12.65 7.72 -9.83
N LEU A 30 11.44 8.22 -9.57
CA LEU A 30 10.34 8.21 -10.54
C LEU A 30 10.60 9.20 -11.68
N VAL A 31 11.11 10.40 -11.36
CA VAL A 31 11.51 11.41 -12.36
C VAL A 31 12.61 10.88 -13.27
N ALA A 32 13.66 10.30 -12.68
CA ALA A 32 14.77 9.70 -13.43
C ALA A 32 14.29 8.53 -14.32
N TRP A 33 13.35 7.71 -13.83
CA TRP A 33 12.75 6.65 -14.64
C TRP A 33 11.92 7.23 -15.80
N ALA A 34 11.07 8.22 -15.55
CA ALA A 34 10.24 8.84 -16.59
C ALA A 34 11.09 9.45 -17.72
N ASN A 35 12.19 10.15 -17.34
CA ASN A 35 13.14 10.69 -18.29
C ASN A 35 13.78 9.58 -19.16
N ARG A 36 14.21 8.48 -18.55
CA ARG A 36 14.82 7.34 -19.28
C ARG A 36 13.82 6.68 -20.23
N GLU A 37 12.55 6.53 -19.87
CA GLU A 37 11.52 6.03 -20.78
C GLU A 37 11.34 6.98 -21.98
N GLY A 38 11.32 8.30 -21.74
CA GLY A 38 11.24 9.31 -22.81
C GLY A 38 12.43 9.25 -23.76
N LEU A 39 13.66 9.15 -23.24
CA LEU A 39 14.88 8.99 -24.04
C LEU A 39 14.88 7.72 -24.89
N ASN A 40 14.19 6.67 -24.44
CA ASN A 40 14.02 5.41 -25.19
C ASN A 40 12.80 5.45 -26.14
N GLY A 41 12.20 6.61 -26.38
CA GLY A 41 11.03 6.79 -27.25
C GLY A 41 9.74 6.14 -26.70
N ARG A 42 9.67 5.83 -25.40
CA ARG A 42 8.51 5.21 -24.75
C ARG A 42 7.77 6.20 -23.87
N SER A 43 6.45 6.17 -23.93
CA SER A 43 5.62 6.96 -23.01
C SER A 43 5.70 6.38 -21.60
N HIS A 44 6.24 7.17 -20.66
CA HIS A 44 6.29 6.78 -19.26
C HIS A 44 4.89 6.60 -18.65
N THR A 45 3.88 7.35 -19.13
CA THR A 45 2.49 7.22 -18.65
C THR A 45 1.91 5.87 -19.04
N VAL A 46 2.11 5.41 -20.29
CA VAL A 46 1.66 4.09 -20.74
C VAL A 46 2.32 2.98 -19.92
N ALA A 47 3.63 3.06 -19.71
CA ALA A 47 4.39 2.08 -18.93
C ALA A 47 3.94 2.07 -17.44
N ARG A 48 3.71 3.26 -16.85
CA ARG A 48 3.18 3.42 -15.48
C ARG A 48 1.78 2.78 -15.35
N ASP A 49 0.89 3.10 -16.29
CA ASP A 49 -0.50 2.64 -16.22
C ASP A 49 -0.62 1.13 -16.45
N ALA A 50 0.22 0.56 -17.30
CA ALA A 50 0.33 -0.90 -17.46
C ALA A 50 0.82 -1.56 -16.16
N ALA A 51 1.86 -1.00 -15.54
CA ALA A 51 2.38 -1.47 -14.26
C ALA A 51 1.35 -1.35 -13.13
N ALA A 52 0.58 -0.26 -13.09
CA ALA A 52 -0.47 -0.04 -12.11
C ALA A 52 -1.61 -1.06 -12.27
N ARG A 53 -2.07 -1.34 -13.51
CA ARG A 53 -3.10 -2.36 -13.77
C ARG A 53 -2.65 -3.76 -13.34
N ALA A 54 -1.41 -4.14 -13.65
CA ALA A 54 -0.86 -5.43 -13.23
C ALA A 54 -0.74 -5.52 -11.70
N GLY A 55 -0.35 -4.41 -11.05
CA GLY A 55 -0.31 -4.30 -9.60
C GLY A 55 -1.70 -4.46 -8.97
N THR A 56 -2.70 -3.73 -9.47
CA THR A 56 -4.08 -3.82 -8.97
C THR A 56 -4.61 -5.25 -9.06
N LEU A 57 -4.51 -5.89 -10.23
CA LEU A 57 -4.98 -7.26 -10.40
C LEU A 57 -4.21 -8.25 -9.50
N ALA A 58 -2.89 -8.04 -9.32
CA ALA A 58 -2.11 -8.89 -8.41
C ALA A 58 -2.61 -8.78 -6.96
N HIS A 59 -2.91 -7.57 -6.48
CA HIS A 59 -3.53 -7.35 -5.16
C HIS A 59 -4.86 -8.09 -5.05
N GLU A 60 -5.78 -7.89 -6.01
CA GLU A 60 -7.08 -8.56 -6.03
C GLU A 60 -6.93 -10.09 -5.95
N ILE A 61 -6.02 -10.68 -6.75
CA ILE A 61 -5.76 -12.13 -6.73
C ILE A 61 -5.18 -12.59 -5.38
N ILE A 62 -4.25 -11.83 -4.79
CA ILE A 62 -3.63 -12.20 -3.51
C ILE A 62 -4.66 -12.10 -2.39
N LEU A 63 -5.40 -11.01 -2.31
CA LEU A 63 -6.37 -10.75 -1.26
C LEU A 63 -7.56 -11.70 -1.31
N SER A 64 -7.99 -12.15 -2.52
CA SER A 64 -9.04 -13.17 -2.63
C SER A 64 -8.67 -14.50 -1.93
N LYS A 65 -7.38 -14.80 -1.76
CA LYS A 65 -6.92 -16.00 -1.05
C LYS A 65 -6.95 -15.90 0.47
N ILE A 66 -7.18 -14.71 1.00
CA ILE A 66 -7.20 -14.41 2.44
C ILE A 66 -8.48 -13.71 2.90
N GLY A 67 -9.58 -13.90 2.15
CA GLY A 67 -10.91 -13.41 2.52
C GLY A 67 -11.38 -12.16 1.77
N GLY A 68 -10.60 -11.64 0.83
CA GLY A 68 -11.01 -10.56 -0.07
C GLY A 68 -11.94 -11.06 -1.20
N PRO A 69 -12.52 -10.14 -1.98
CA PRO A 69 -13.40 -10.48 -3.09
C PRO A 69 -12.66 -11.19 -4.24
N GLU A 70 -13.37 -12.00 -5.01
CA GLU A 70 -12.79 -12.64 -6.20
C GLU A 70 -12.53 -11.59 -7.30
N PRO A 71 -11.34 -11.64 -7.97
CA PRO A 71 -10.96 -10.67 -8.99
C PRO A 71 -11.70 -10.90 -10.31
N GLU A 72 -12.09 -9.83 -10.98
CA GLU A 72 -12.67 -9.87 -12.33
C GLU A 72 -11.57 -9.92 -13.41
N VAL A 73 -10.90 -11.06 -13.53
CA VAL A 73 -9.71 -11.26 -14.38
C VAL A 73 -9.98 -10.95 -15.87
N ASP A 74 -11.19 -11.20 -16.36
CA ASP A 74 -11.59 -11.03 -17.77
C ASP A 74 -11.57 -9.56 -18.23
N LYS A 75 -11.55 -8.60 -17.32
CA LYS A 75 -11.43 -7.16 -17.62
C LYS A 75 -10.01 -6.76 -18.03
N TYR A 76 -9.02 -7.64 -17.86
CA TYR A 76 -7.61 -7.32 -18.05
C TYR A 76 -7.02 -8.00 -19.29
N ALA A 77 -6.09 -7.32 -19.95
CA ALA A 77 -5.33 -7.90 -21.08
C ALA A 77 -4.49 -9.10 -20.62
N ARG A 78 -4.30 -10.09 -21.50
CA ARG A 78 -3.56 -11.33 -21.19
C ARG A 78 -2.17 -11.10 -20.59
N GLY A 79 -1.41 -10.10 -21.08
CA GLY A 79 -0.10 -9.73 -20.52
C GLY A 79 -0.19 -9.24 -19.08
N THR A 80 -1.20 -8.39 -18.76
CA THR A 80 -1.47 -7.91 -17.41
C THR A 80 -1.81 -9.07 -16.46
N VAL A 81 -2.65 -10.00 -16.92
CA VAL A 81 -3.01 -11.20 -16.15
C VAL A 81 -1.80 -12.07 -15.87
N SER A 82 -0.92 -12.26 -16.87
CA SER A 82 0.32 -13.04 -16.71
C SER A 82 1.22 -12.43 -15.63
N GLU A 83 1.51 -11.13 -15.70
CA GLU A 83 2.32 -10.43 -14.70
C GLU A 83 1.70 -10.48 -13.29
N ALA A 84 0.38 -10.26 -13.19
CA ALA A 84 -0.33 -10.32 -11.92
C ALA A 84 -0.27 -11.71 -11.27
N ARG A 85 -0.46 -12.77 -12.06
CA ARG A 85 -0.35 -14.17 -11.59
C ARG A 85 1.06 -14.51 -11.10
N VAL A 86 2.11 -13.96 -11.73
CA VAL A 86 3.50 -14.15 -11.25
C VAL A 86 3.67 -13.52 -9.88
N SER A 87 3.20 -12.29 -9.65
CA SER A 87 3.25 -11.68 -8.32
C SER A 87 2.44 -12.46 -7.29
N ALA A 88 1.25 -12.93 -7.68
CA ALA A 88 0.40 -13.73 -6.79
C ALA A 88 1.03 -15.10 -6.46
N HIS A 89 1.74 -15.73 -7.39
CA HIS A 89 2.50 -16.94 -7.13
C HIS A 89 3.59 -16.70 -6.07
N HIS A 90 4.39 -15.64 -6.22
CA HIS A 90 5.41 -15.29 -5.23
C HIS A 90 4.80 -14.96 -3.86
N ALA A 91 3.66 -14.26 -3.82
CA ALA A 91 2.94 -14.00 -2.58
C ALA A 91 2.49 -15.30 -1.91
N ARG A 92 1.88 -16.22 -2.68
CA ARG A 92 1.45 -17.52 -2.18
C ARG A 92 2.60 -18.29 -1.56
N ASP A 93 3.74 -18.40 -2.26
CA ASP A 93 4.91 -19.14 -1.78
C ASP A 93 5.48 -18.52 -0.48
N TRP A 94 5.31 -17.20 -0.30
CA TRP A 94 5.65 -16.52 0.95
C TRP A 94 4.60 -16.82 2.03
N MET A 95 3.31 -16.71 1.71
CA MET A 95 2.21 -16.96 2.64
C MET A 95 2.20 -18.38 3.20
N GLU A 96 2.53 -19.39 2.41
CA GLU A 96 2.60 -20.80 2.84
C GLU A 96 3.66 -21.05 3.93
N ARG A 97 4.59 -20.12 4.12
CA ARG A 97 5.63 -20.19 5.17
C ARG A 97 5.28 -19.44 6.44
N HIS A 98 4.12 -18.78 6.48
CA HIS A 98 3.69 -17.95 7.59
C HIS A 98 2.29 -18.36 8.08
N LYS A 99 2.04 -18.15 9.35
CA LYS A 99 0.72 -18.37 9.94
C LYS A 99 -0.10 -17.10 9.86
N TRP A 100 -1.24 -17.16 9.17
CA TRP A 100 -2.14 -16.05 8.91
C TRP A 100 -3.44 -16.18 9.70
N GLU A 101 -3.76 -15.19 10.50
CA GLU A 101 -5.04 -15.08 11.20
C GLU A 101 -5.63 -13.70 10.89
N PRO A 102 -6.44 -13.56 9.80
CA PRO A 102 -6.97 -12.28 9.37
C PRO A 102 -7.99 -11.74 10.38
N ILE A 103 -7.93 -10.43 10.62
CA ILE A 103 -8.92 -9.65 11.38
C ILE A 103 -9.64 -8.68 10.45
N MET A 104 -8.89 -8.08 9.52
CA MET A 104 -9.38 -7.13 8.52
C MET A 104 -8.70 -7.36 7.17
N VAL A 105 -9.46 -7.28 6.08
CA VAL A 105 -8.95 -7.32 4.69
C VAL A 105 -9.61 -6.19 3.91
N GLU A 106 -8.82 -5.27 3.33
CA GLU A 106 -9.28 -4.13 2.51
C GLU A 106 -10.41 -3.28 3.15
N GLU A 107 -10.40 -3.12 4.45
CA GLU A 107 -11.37 -2.27 5.15
C GLU A 107 -10.93 -0.80 5.12
N SER A 108 -11.83 0.07 4.66
CA SER A 108 -11.58 1.52 4.63
C SER A 108 -11.68 2.12 6.03
N LEU A 109 -10.66 2.86 6.42
CA LEU A 109 -10.53 3.52 7.71
C LEU A 109 -10.48 5.05 7.54
N VAL A 110 -11.01 5.77 8.53
CA VAL A 110 -11.02 7.25 8.57
C VAL A 110 -10.54 7.74 9.93
N HIS A 111 -9.59 8.65 9.93
CA HIS A 111 -9.18 9.37 11.13
C HIS A 111 -9.96 10.69 11.24
N GLU A 112 -11.08 10.69 11.93
CA GLU A 112 -11.99 11.84 12.03
C GLU A 112 -11.31 13.12 12.55
N LYS A 113 -10.42 13.00 13.53
CA LYS A 113 -9.74 14.15 14.14
C LYS A 113 -8.66 14.76 13.25
N LEU A 114 -7.89 13.91 12.56
CA LEU A 114 -6.77 14.35 11.69
C LEU A 114 -7.19 14.49 10.23
N GLY A 115 -8.43 14.13 9.86
CA GLY A 115 -9.02 14.40 8.57
C GLY A 115 -8.34 13.67 7.41
N TYR A 116 -7.98 12.39 7.57
CA TYR A 116 -7.48 11.57 6.48
C TYR A 116 -8.01 10.14 6.55
N GLY A 117 -7.91 9.41 5.44
CA GLY A 117 -8.36 8.02 5.35
C GLY A 117 -7.35 7.11 4.67
N GLY A 118 -7.58 5.80 4.74
CA GLY A 118 -6.75 4.79 4.10
C GLY A 118 -7.39 3.42 4.16
N THR A 119 -6.91 2.53 3.30
CA THR A 119 -7.34 1.13 3.24
C THR A 119 -6.07 0.28 3.27
N PRO A 120 -5.67 -0.26 4.45
CA PRO A 120 -4.62 -1.26 4.51
C PRO A 120 -5.07 -2.53 3.79
N ASP A 121 -4.15 -3.21 3.13
CA ASP A 121 -4.47 -4.46 2.42
C ASP A 121 -4.90 -5.55 3.40
N TRP A 122 -4.25 -5.61 4.56
CA TRP A 122 -4.52 -6.63 5.57
C TRP A 122 -4.10 -6.19 6.98
N TYR A 123 -4.87 -6.64 7.97
CA TYR A 123 -4.52 -6.59 9.39
C TYR A 123 -4.94 -7.88 10.08
N GLY A 124 -4.08 -8.39 10.93
CA GLY A 124 -4.32 -9.62 11.67
C GLY A 124 -3.09 -10.11 12.42
N ARG A 125 -3.09 -11.39 12.81
CA ARG A 125 -1.91 -12.01 13.41
C ARG A 125 -1.09 -12.71 12.33
N LEU A 126 0.12 -12.21 12.14
CA LEU A 126 1.14 -12.82 11.29
C LEU A 126 2.17 -13.49 12.22
N ASP A 127 2.22 -14.82 12.20
CA ASP A 127 3.06 -15.60 13.13
C ASP A 127 2.81 -15.24 14.62
N GLY A 128 1.55 -14.96 14.96
CA GLY A 128 1.12 -14.58 16.31
C GLY A 128 1.24 -13.10 16.66
N VAL A 129 1.87 -12.27 15.81
CA VAL A 129 2.09 -10.83 16.04
C VAL A 129 1.03 -9.99 15.33
N LEU A 130 0.40 -9.05 16.03
CA LEU A 130 -0.58 -8.12 15.45
C LEU A 130 0.08 -7.18 14.45
N THR A 131 -0.21 -7.41 13.17
CA THR A 131 0.53 -6.82 12.04
C THR A 131 -0.41 -6.15 11.06
N VAL A 132 -0.06 -4.92 10.65
CA VAL A 132 -0.60 -4.29 9.44
C VAL A 132 0.31 -4.64 8.28
N LEU A 133 -0.26 -5.16 7.18
CA LEU A 133 0.49 -5.56 6.00
C LEU A 133 -0.03 -4.85 4.76
N ASP A 134 0.90 -4.49 3.88
CA ASP A 134 0.61 -3.88 2.59
C ASP A 134 1.46 -4.55 1.50
N ILE A 135 0.81 -4.96 0.40
CA ILE A 135 1.40 -5.72 -0.70
C ILE A 135 1.91 -4.75 -1.77
N LYS A 136 3.13 -5.00 -2.26
CA LYS A 136 3.77 -4.19 -3.28
C LYS A 136 4.27 -5.07 -4.42
N THR A 137 3.93 -4.73 -5.66
CA THR A 137 4.41 -5.44 -6.87
C THR A 137 5.53 -4.69 -7.59
N GLY A 138 5.91 -3.52 -7.08
CA GLY A 138 6.93 -2.64 -7.63
C GLY A 138 8.25 -2.67 -6.88
N ARG A 139 9.02 -1.58 -7.05
CA ARG A 139 10.29 -1.36 -6.34
C ARG A 139 10.03 -1.03 -4.86
N LYS A 140 11.05 -1.25 -4.05
CA LYS A 140 11.09 -0.83 -2.65
C LYS A 140 11.34 0.67 -2.58
N TRP A 141 10.50 1.39 -1.84
CA TRP A 141 10.63 2.82 -1.61
C TRP A 141 10.48 3.13 -0.13
N PRO A 142 11.22 4.11 0.42
CA PRO A 142 11.13 4.48 1.83
C PRO A 142 9.73 4.90 2.27
N GLU A 143 8.96 5.54 1.39
CA GLU A 143 7.59 5.98 1.68
C GLU A 143 6.61 4.84 1.96
N HIS A 144 6.92 3.59 1.60
CA HIS A 144 6.09 2.44 1.95
C HIS A 144 6.03 2.20 3.46
N ALA A 145 7.15 2.43 4.17
CA ALA A 145 7.19 2.36 5.63
C ALA A 145 6.31 3.45 6.25
N ILE A 146 6.37 4.67 5.70
CA ILE A 146 5.59 5.82 6.18
C ILE A 146 4.10 5.61 5.90
N GLN A 147 3.75 5.03 4.75
CA GLN A 147 2.38 4.64 4.41
C GLN A 147 1.80 3.66 5.44
N LEU A 148 2.57 2.63 5.79
CA LEU A 148 2.18 1.65 6.79
C LEU A 148 1.99 2.26 8.19
N ALA A 149 2.82 3.24 8.56
CA ALA A 149 2.64 3.98 9.81
C ALA A 149 1.33 4.78 9.81
N GLY A 150 0.96 5.41 8.68
CA GLY A 150 -0.33 6.07 8.52
C GLY A 150 -1.51 5.10 8.66
N TYR A 151 -1.40 3.89 8.15
CA TYR A 151 -2.42 2.84 8.31
C TYR A 151 -2.51 2.34 9.75
N ALA A 152 -1.38 2.15 10.44
CA ALA A 152 -1.36 1.76 11.84
C ALA A 152 -2.03 2.82 12.73
N GLU A 153 -1.80 4.12 12.48
CA GLU A 153 -2.46 5.20 13.21
C GLU A 153 -3.98 5.22 12.94
N LEU A 154 -4.41 5.05 11.67
CA LEU A 154 -5.84 4.93 11.33
C LEU A 154 -6.53 3.79 12.09
N LEU A 155 -5.90 2.63 12.11
CA LEU A 155 -6.43 1.45 12.79
C LEU A 155 -6.59 1.71 14.29
N THR A 156 -5.53 2.22 14.94
CA THR A 156 -5.55 2.53 16.37
C THR A 156 -6.57 3.61 16.72
N ALA A 157 -6.71 4.63 15.87
CA ALA A 157 -7.67 5.71 16.10
C ALA A 157 -9.13 5.28 15.96
N GLN A 158 -9.43 4.40 15.01
CA GLN A 158 -10.80 3.96 14.74
C GLN A 158 -11.20 2.72 15.54
N LYS A 159 -10.25 1.87 15.86
CA LYS A 159 -10.43 0.62 16.61
C LYS A 159 -9.39 0.54 17.74
N PRO A 160 -9.53 1.32 18.83
CA PRO A 160 -8.50 1.42 19.90
C PRO A 160 -8.15 0.09 20.59
N ALA A 161 -9.03 -0.89 20.53
CA ALA A 161 -8.76 -2.24 21.04
C ALA A 161 -7.80 -3.05 20.15
N HIS A 162 -7.50 -2.56 18.94
CA HIS A 162 -6.62 -3.22 18.01
C HIS A 162 -5.21 -2.62 18.12
N ALA A 163 -4.32 -3.32 18.83
CA ALA A 163 -2.91 -2.97 18.87
C ALA A 163 -2.25 -3.24 17.51
N VAL A 164 -1.15 -2.55 17.23
CA VAL A 164 -0.28 -2.81 16.08
C VAL A 164 1.14 -2.98 16.60
N ASP A 165 1.61 -4.22 16.60
CA ASP A 165 2.94 -4.58 17.12
C ASP A 165 4.00 -4.59 16.01
N ALA A 166 3.57 -4.81 14.76
CA ALA A 166 4.42 -4.79 13.59
C ALA A 166 3.70 -4.19 12.38
N VAL A 167 4.49 -3.63 11.45
CA VAL A 167 4.01 -3.31 10.11
C VAL A 167 4.91 -3.96 9.07
N VAL A 168 4.34 -4.48 7.99
CA VAL A 168 5.05 -5.27 6.97
C VAL A 168 4.72 -4.78 5.57
N ALA A 169 5.75 -4.48 4.79
CA ALA A 169 5.64 -4.30 3.34
C ALA A 169 6.07 -5.60 2.65
N LEU A 170 5.14 -6.30 2.01
CA LEU A 170 5.39 -7.52 1.26
C LEU A 170 5.59 -7.20 -0.23
N TYR A 171 6.81 -7.40 -0.72
CA TYR A 171 7.20 -7.13 -2.11
C TYR A 171 7.10 -8.40 -2.95
N CYS A 172 6.16 -8.44 -3.89
CA CYS A 172 5.92 -9.55 -4.79
C CYS A 172 6.30 -9.14 -6.23
N PRO A 173 7.49 -9.53 -6.73
CA PRO A 173 7.96 -9.11 -8.04
C PRO A 173 7.10 -9.68 -9.17
N ARG A 174 7.00 -8.93 -10.29
CA ARG A 174 6.25 -9.34 -11.50
C ARG A 174 7.05 -10.20 -12.46
N LYS A 175 8.29 -10.58 -12.11
CA LYS A 175 9.17 -11.45 -12.90
C LYS A 175 9.32 -12.79 -12.23
N LEU A 176 9.27 -13.87 -13.00
CA LEU A 176 9.43 -15.26 -12.50
C LEU A 176 10.76 -15.50 -11.78
N SER A 177 11.83 -14.82 -12.21
CA SER A 177 13.16 -14.93 -11.59
C SER A 177 13.26 -14.28 -10.19
N GLY A 178 12.19 -13.59 -9.74
CA GLY A 178 12.14 -12.98 -8.41
C GLY A 178 11.67 -13.95 -7.32
N LYS A 179 11.71 -13.46 -6.09
CA LYS A 179 11.06 -14.07 -4.92
C LYS A 179 10.38 -12.99 -4.11
N ALA A 180 9.27 -13.32 -3.45
CA ALA A 180 8.69 -12.40 -2.48
C ALA A 180 9.66 -12.12 -1.34
N GLN A 181 9.69 -10.87 -0.91
CA GLN A 181 10.51 -10.40 0.21
C GLN A 181 9.67 -9.46 1.04
N ASP A 182 9.71 -9.61 2.35
CA ASP A 182 9.10 -8.67 3.26
C ASP A 182 10.15 -7.75 3.90
N ILE A 183 9.69 -6.57 4.30
CA ILE A 183 10.40 -5.68 5.21
C ILE A 183 9.47 -5.43 6.37
N ARG A 184 9.97 -5.67 7.57
CA ARG A 184 9.22 -5.57 8.81
C ARG A 184 9.79 -4.48 9.71
N TRP A 185 8.89 -3.69 10.27
CA TRP A 185 9.21 -2.68 11.29
C TRP A 185 8.42 -3.02 12.54
N GLU A 186 9.11 -3.07 13.68
CA GLU A 186 8.57 -3.36 15.00
C GLU A 186 9.41 -2.66 16.09
N GLY A 187 8.86 -2.55 17.29
CA GLY A 187 9.51 -1.84 18.40
C GLY A 187 9.84 -0.39 18.05
N GLU A 188 11.02 0.07 18.41
CA GLU A 188 11.46 1.45 18.17
C GLU A 188 11.41 1.89 16.71
N LYS A 189 11.49 0.93 15.74
CA LYS A 189 11.38 1.27 14.32
C LYS A 189 9.97 1.71 13.93
N ILE A 190 8.93 1.19 14.59
CA ILE A 190 7.56 1.68 14.39
C ILE A 190 7.45 3.13 14.85
N ASP A 191 8.03 3.48 16.00
CA ASP A 191 7.99 4.84 16.52
C ASP A 191 8.66 5.84 15.57
N LEU A 192 9.78 5.43 14.96
CA LEU A 192 10.49 6.25 13.99
C LEU A 192 9.66 6.52 12.72
N ILE A 193 9.02 5.48 12.14
CA ILE A 193 8.19 5.68 10.95
C ILE A 193 6.88 6.40 11.28
N ALA A 194 6.32 6.22 12.48
CA ALA A 194 5.16 6.98 12.96
C ALA A 194 5.50 8.47 13.12
N LYS A 195 6.69 8.80 13.62
CA LYS A 195 7.18 10.18 13.67
C LYS A 195 7.35 10.78 12.27
N ALA A 196 7.88 10.00 11.32
CA ALA A 196 7.99 10.42 9.92
C ALA A 196 6.61 10.67 9.30
N TRP A 197 5.63 9.81 9.55
CA TRP A 197 4.25 10.00 9.09
C TRP A 197 3.63 11.30 9.64
N LYS A 198 3.76 11.57 10.94
CA LYS A 198 3.25 12.81 11.57
C LYS A 198 3.87 14.06 10.95
N ASN A 199 5.16 14.03 10.62
CA ASN A 199 5.83 15.12 9.92
C ASN A 199 5.27 15.30 8.50
N CYS A 200 5.00 14.22 7.77
CA CYS A 200 4.37 14.29 6.44
C CYS A 200 2.96 14.89 6.52
N LEU A 201 2.17 14.51 7.52
CA LEU A 201 0.83 15.06 7.73
C LEU A 201 0.90 16.57 8.02
N THR A 202 1.77 16.99 8.93
CA THR A 202 1.99 18.41 9.23
C THR A 202 2.42 19.19 7.97
N MET A 203 3.36 18.66 7.20
CA MET A 203 3.80 19.30 5.95
C MET A 203 2.66 19.40 4.92
N TYR A 204 1.81 18.39 4.83
CA TYR A 204 0.64 18.43 3.97
C TYR A 204 -0.33 19.53 4.40
N GLU A 205 -0.67 19.63 5.69
CA GLU A 205 -1.54 20.65 6.23
C GLU A 205 -1.00 22.08 5.97
N LEU A 206 0.29 22.30 6.27
CA LEU A 206 0.95 23.57 6.00
C LEU A 206 0.92 23.95 4.50
N ARG A 207 1.18 22.99 3.62
CA ARG A 207 1.13 23.20 2.19
C ARG A 207 -0.26 23.60 1.71
N MET A 208 -1.32 23.00 2.27
CA MET A 208 -2.71 23.36 1.92
C MET A 208 -3.12 24.75 2.42
N ILE A 209 -2.43 25.30 3.43
CA ILE A 209 -2.65 26.66 3.95
C ILE A 209 -1.85 27.71 3.15
N ILE A 210 -0.62 27.35 2.81
CA ILE A 210 0.32 28.31 2.15
C ILE A 210 -0.01 28.49 0.66
N GLY A 211 -0.63 27.51 0.01
CA GLY A 211 -1.04 27.58 -1.40
C GLY A 211 -0.36 26.59 -2.30
#